data_cb2cfdc54870420f65b7336b5622ab66
#
_entry.id   cb2cfdc54870420f65b7336b5622ab66
#
_cell.length_a   1.000
_cell.length_b   1.000
_cell.length_c   1.000
_cell.angle_alpha   90.00
_cell.angle_beta   90.00
_cell.angle_gamma   90.00
#
_symmetry.space_group_name_H-M   'P 1'
#
loop_
_entity.id
_entity.type
_entity.pdbx_description
1 polymer ?
#
loop_
_entity_poly.entity_id
_entity_poly.type
_entity_poly.pdbx_seq_one_letter_code
_entity_poly.pdbx_strand_id
1 'polypeptide(L)'
;MNEYLTREIWKMRKSIKTEAGTPVVSLVKVENKTYQLLFMSCGCENACTFCNYGFDYNLTVEMVKPELEKIDLKEIDIVELELEANGSFLSEREIPYDLFLEVLRFVSNKNIPVITMETHYKTITAKKIQEIRRILGQDEEIHFELGFESVNEDVRSIYNKDINLTEYLEVARLCERYGIGLQINVLLGAPFLTREEQIQDCIDTLKFVCEKMPKGTHAVLFPINIKNSTMLKHWQDIGVYDQISSWEFVELLHRIPEGYLDRFTIAWWGTRENAFTKGIIQHPKTCEKCRDRLMKFYVDFYCNWNPSYRKKILDEIWATRCDCDK
;
A
#
# COMPACT_ATOMS: atom_id res chain seq x y z
N MET A 1 -7.06 9.07 16.99
CA MET A 1 -6.78 10.16 15.99
C MET A 1 -6.84 11.54 16.66
N ASN A 2 -5.99 12.47 16.23
CA ASN A 2 -6.00 13.87 16.70
C ASN A 2 -7.07 14.66 15.92
N GLU A 3 -8.10 15.18 16.62
CA GLU A 3 -9.23 15.88 15.99
C GLU A 3 -8.81 17.14 15.21
N TYR A 4 -7.82 17.88 15.71
CA TYR A 4 -7.31 19.06 15.00
C TYR A 4 -6.62 18.68 13.70
N LEU A 5 -5.68 17.72 13.74
CA LEU A 5 -5.01 17.22 12.53
C LEU A 5 -6.02 16.65 11.54
N THR A 6 -6.96 15.85 12.00
CA THR A 6 -8.02 15.27 11.17
C THR A 6 -8.79 16.36 10.43
N ARG A 7 -9.21 17.42 11.12
CA ARG A 7 -9.93 18.53 10.49
C ARG A 7 -9.10 19.27 9.44
N GLU A 8 -7.81 19.55 9.73
CA GLU A 8 -6.93 20.25 8.80
C GLU A 8 -6.63 19.39 7.55
N ILE A 9 -6.40 18.10 7.73
CA ILE A 9 -6.20 17.16 6.61
C ILE A 9 -7.44 17.09 5.72
N TRP A 10 -8.64 17.01 6.30
CA TRP A 10 -9.87 17.05 5.51
C TRP A 10 -10.08 18.35 4.75
N LYS A 11 -9.67 19.49 5.31
CA LYS A 11 -9.69 20.78 4.58
C LYS A 11 -8.75 20.75 3.37
N MET A 12 -7.54 20.21 3.54
CA MET A 12 -6.57 20.07 2.45
C MET A 12 -7.09 19.15 1.34
N ARG A 13 -7.68 18.01 1.70
CA ARG A 13 -8.24 17.05 0.74
C ARG A 13 -9.41 17.59 -0.05
N LYS A 14 -10.27 18.42 0.54
CA LYS A 14 -11.38 19.09 -0.16
C LYS A 14 -10.95 20.00 -1.31
N SER A 15 -9.69 20.41 -1.33
CA SER A 15 -9.14 21.19 -2.44
C SER A 15 -8.77 20.32 -3.65
N ILE A 16 -8.67 19.00 -3.47
CA ILE A 16 -8.33 18.06 -4.53
C ILE A 16 -9.59 17.84 -5.37
N LYS A 17 -9.52 18.27 -6.61
CA LYS A 17 -10.58 18.03 -7.60
C LYS A 17 -10.11 16.96 -8.57
N THR A 18 -10.99 16.02 -8.86
CA THR A 18 -10.75 15.09 -9.95
C THR A 18 -10.89 15.83 -11.27
N GLU A 19 -9.97 15.57 -12.18
CA GLU A 19 -10.05 16.13 -13.55
C GLU A 19 -11.30 15.56 -14.26
N ALA A 20 -11.97 16.41 -15.01
CA ALA A 20 -13.12 15.99 -15.81
C ALA A 20 -12.67 14.90 -16.80
N GLY A 21 -13.43 13.79 -16.85
CA GLY A 21 -13.14 12.64 -17.70
C GLY A 21 -12.18 11.61 -17.10
N THR A 22 -11.76 11.75 -15.84
CA THR A 22 -11.06 10.67 -15.15
C THR A 22 -12.00 9.47 -15.01
N PRO A 23 -11.61 8.26 -15.50
CA PRO A 23 -12.44 7.08 -15.39
C PRO A 23 -12.66 6.70 -13.92
N VAL A 24 -13.87 6.26 -13.59
CA VAL A 24 -14.20 5.81 -12.21
C VAL A 24 -13.59 4.46 -11.88
N VAL A 25 -13.20 3.69 -12.91
CA VAL A 25 -12.42 2.45 -12.78
C VAL A 25 -11.27 2.48 -13.77
N SER A 26 -10.11 2.02 -13.35
CA SER A 26 -8.91 1.91 -14.19
C SER A 26 -8.19 0.60 -13.91
N LEU A 27 -7.75 -0.09 -14.97
CA LEU A 27 -6.83 -1.22 -14.86
C LEU A 27 -5.42 -0.74 -15.15
N VAL A 28 -4.51 -0.94 -14.21
CA VAL A 28 -3.12 -0.49 -14.30
C VAL A 28 -2.19 -1.68 -14.12
N LYS A 29 -1.25 -1.85 -15.03
CA LYS A 29 -0.18 -2.83 -14.86
C LYS A 29 0.83 -2.31 -13.82
N VAL A 30 1.17 -3.16 -12.88
CA VAL A 30 2.23 -2.91 -11.87
C VAL A 30 3.55 -3.47 -12.40
N GLU A 31 3.90 -4.67 -11.97
CA GLU A 31 5.10 -5.40 -12.39
C GLU A 31 4.81 -6.91 -12.36
N ASN A 32 5.63 -7.73 -13.00
CA ASN A 32 5.56 -9.20 -12.92
C ASN A 32 4.15 -9.81 -13.07
N LYS A 33 3.33 -9.28 -14.03
CA LYS A 33 1.94 -9.69 -14.27
C LYS A 33 0.97 -9.41 -13.12
N THR A 34 1.33 -8.51 -12.20
CA THR A 34 0.43 -7.92 -11.22
C THR A 34 -0.29 -6.73 -11.83
N TYR A 35 -1.59 -6.64 -11.63
CA TYR A 35 -2.43 -5.55 -12.10
C TYR A 35 -3.27 -4.99 -10.95
N GLN A 36 -3.54 -3.70 -10.99
CA GLN A 36 -4.41 -3.01 -10.04
C GLN A 36 -5.70 -2.60 -10.74
N LEU A 37 -6.84 -3.00 -10.18
CA LEU A 37 -8.15 -2.49 -10.54
C LEU A 37 -8.54 -1.41 -9.53
N LEU A 38 -8.40 -0.16 -9.97
CA LEU A 38 -8.51 1.03 -9.14
C LEU A 38 -9.91 1.62 -9.23
N PHE A 39 -10.55 1.86 -8.09
CA PHE A 39 -11.87 2.47 -7.97
C PHE A 39 -11.74 3.88 -7.38
N MET A 40 -12.21 4.90 -8.11
CA MET A 40 -12.23 6.28 -7.66
C MET A 40 -13.40 6.52 -6.69
N SER A 41 -13.23 6.13 -5.43
CA SER A 41 -14.27 6.20 -4.40
C SER A 41 -14.38 7.59 -3.75
N CYS A 42 -15.32 7.74 -2.80
CA CYS A 42 -15.52 8.99 -2.05
C CYS A 42 -14.36 9.36 -1.12
N GLY A 43 -13.31 8.55 -1.08
CA GLY A 43 -12.13 8.75 -0.27
C GLY A 43 -12.18 8.09 1.10
N CYS A 44 -10.99 7.88 1.64
CA CYS A 44 -10.73 7.18 2.88
C CYS A 44 -11.24 7.95 4.11
N GLU A 45 -11.85 7.25 5.06
CA GLU A 45 -12.24 7.82 6.36
C GLU A 45 -11.04 8.21 7.24
N ASN A 46 -9.89 7.58 7.00
CA ASN A 46 -8.69 7.88 7.75
C ASN A 46 -8.05 9.19 7.24
N ALA A 47 -7.62 10.02 8.18
CA ALA A 47 -6.96 11.28 7.91
C ALA A 47 -5.46 11.17 8.16
N CYS A 48 -4.78 10.25 7.44
CA CYS A 48 -3.34 10.07 7.60
C CYS A 48 -2.57 11.29 7.08
N THR A 49 -1.50 11.69 7.80
CA THR A 49 -0.73 12.92 7.54
C THR A 49 0.04 12.88 6.22
N PHE A 50 0.33 11.70 5.71
CA PHE A 50 1.08 11.45 4.45
C PHE A 50 0.19 11.19 3.23
N CYS A 51 -1.13 11.02 3.43
CA CYS A 51 -2.04 10.57 2.38
C CYS A 51 -3.00 11.67 1.94
N ASN A 52 -3.30 11.74 0.66
CA ASN A 52 -4.22 12.70 0.06
C ASN A 52 -5.49 12.08 -0.54
N TYR A 53 -5.79 10.82 -0.22
CA TYR A 53 -6.98 10.15 -0.75
C TYR A 53 -8.27 10.78 -0.21
N GLY A 54 -8.96 11.49 -1.06
CA GLY A 54 -10.17 12.24 -0.73
C GLY A 54 -10.87 12.73 -1.99
N PHE A 55 -11.44 11.80 -2.76
CA PHE A 55 -12.23 12.12 -3.94
C PHE A 55 -13.72 12.08 -3.58
N ASP A 56 -14.54 12.91 -4.23
CA ASP A 56 -15.97 13.04 -3.91
C ASP A 56 -16.84 12.17 -4.86
N TYR A 57 -16.41 10.94 -5.19
CA TYR A 57 -17.21 10.04 -5.99
C TYR A 57 -18.03 9.09 -5.11
N ASN A 58 -19.34 9.25 -5.13
CA ASN A 58 -20.26 8.22 -4.65
C ASN A 58 -20.45 7.21 -5.78
N LEU A 59 -19.66 6.13 -5.76
CA LEU A 59 -19.73 5.09 -6.77
C LEU A 59 -21.07 4.34 -6.69
N THR A 60 -21.62 4.02 -7.85
CA THR A 60 -22.79 3.14 -8.00
C THR A 60 -22.52 2.05 -9.03
N VAL A 61 -23.32 0.98 -9.02
CA VAL A 61 -23.21 -0.10 -10.01
C VAL A 61 -23.39 0.45 -11.44
N GLU A 62 -24.31 1.39 -11.64
CA GLU A 62 -24.61 1.98 -12.95
C GLU A 62 -23.41 2.77 -13.51
N MET A 63 -22.59 3.37 -12.63
CA MET A 63 -21.39 4.09 -13.05
C MET A 63 -20.24 3.15 -13.37
N VAL A 64 -20.08 2.10 -12.56
CA VAL A 64 -18.89 1.24 -12.57
C VAL A 64 -19.03 0.09 -13.58
N LYS A 65 -20.21 -0.54 -13.66
CA LYS A 65 -20.42 -1.71 -14.52
C LYS A 65 -20.07 -1.47 -15.99
N PRO A 66 -20.46 -0.36 -16.64
CA PRO A 66 -20.08 -0.11 -18.03
C PRO A 66 -18.55 0.08 -18.22
N GLU A 67 -17.83 0.53 -17.19
CA GLU A 67 -16.37 0.64 -17.23
C GLU A 67 -15.69 -0.72 -17.06
N LEU A 68 -16.20 -1.57 -16.16
CA LEU A 68 -15.74 -2.95 -16.01
C LEU A 68 -15.92 -3.77 -17.29
N GLU A 69 -17.05 -3.60 -17.99
CA GLU A 69 -17.35 -4.31 -19.23
C GLU A 69 -16.38 -3.99 -20.38
N LYS A 70 -15.68 -2.83 -20.31
CA LYS A 70 -14.63 -2.46 -21.27
C LYS A 70 -13.30 -3.15 -20.98
N ILE A 71 -13.12 -3.71 -19.78
CA ILE A 71 -11.88 -4.35 -19.33
C ILE A 71 -11.94 -5.84 -19.63
N ASP A 72 -11.15 -6.30 -20.58
CA ASP A 72 -11.04 -7.74 -20.88
C ASP A 72 -9.86 -8.38 -20.15
N LEU A 73 -10.12 -8.82 -18.91
CA LEU A 73 -9.11 -9.50 -18.12
C LEU A 73 -8.71 -10.89 -18.67
N LYS A 74 -9.50 -11.50 -19.57
CA LYS A 74 -9.20 -12.83 -20.13
C LYS A 74 -8.07 -12.80 -21.15
N GLU A 75 -7.91 -11.68 -21.83
CA GLU A 75 -6.84 -11.48 -22.81
C GLU A 75 -5.51 -11.06 -22.17
N ILE A 76 -5.49 -10.88 -20.84
CA ILE A 76 -4.33 -10.43 -20.10
C ILE A 76 -3.80 -11.59 -19.25
N ASP A 77 -2.51 -11.87 -19.34
CA ASP A 77 -1.83 -12.84 -18.49
C ASP A 77 -1.58 -12.25 -17.10
N ILE A 78 -2.56 -12.46 -16.20
CA ILE A 78 -2.57 -11.92 -14.83
C ILE A 78 -2.19 -13.04 -13.86
N VAL A 79 -1.22 -12.79 -12.99
CA VAL A 79 -0.86 -13.64 -11.86
C VAL A 79 -1.54 -13.14 -10.59
N GLU A 80 -1.58 -11.82 -10.40
CA GLU A 80 -2.22 -11.17 -9.25
C GLU A 80 -3.05 -9.97 -9.69
N LEU A 81 -4.26 -9.86 -9.15
CA LEU A 81 -5.13 -8.70 -9.30
C LEU A 81 -5.37 -8.04 -7.94
N GLU A 82 -4.91 -6.81 -7.81
CA GLU A 82 -5.15 -5.97 -6.65
C GLU A 82 -6.43 -5.16 -6.85
N LEU A 83 -7.40 -5.27 -5.93
CA LEU A 83 -8.63 -4.47 -5.92
C LEU A 83 -8.43 -3.33 -4.93
N GLU A 84 -8.35 -2.11 -5.46
CA GLU A 84 -8.01 -0.92 -4.69
C GLU A 84 -9.11 0.14 -4.76
N ALA A 85 -9.50 0.65 -3.61
CA ALA A 85 -10.24 1.90 -3.47
C ALA A 85 -9.32 2.99 -2.91
N ASN A 86 -9.85 4.18 -2.64
CA ASN A 86 -9.03 5.26 -2.05
C ASN A 86 -8.64 5.00 -0.58
N GLY A 87 -9.06 3.90 0.03
CA GLY A 87 -8.71 3.59 1.41
C GLY A 87 -9.14 2.21 1.86
N SER A 88 -10.34 1.76 1.50
CA SER A 88 -10.79 0.42 1.90
C SER A 88 -11.81 -0.16 0.92
N PHE A 89 -11.38 -1.16 0.17
CA PHE A 89 -12.28 -1.88 -0.75
C PHE A 89 -13.45 -2.56 -0.01
N LEU A 90 -13.28 -2.92 1.26
CA LEU A 90 -14.34 -3.52 2.08
C LEU A 90 -15.19 -2.47 2.85
N SER A 91 -14.97 -1.19 2.67
CA SER A 91 -15.82 -0.14 3.27
C SER A 91 -17.06 0.09 2.42
N GLU A 92 -18.26 -0.12 2.99
CA GLU A 92 -19.52 0.15 2.28
C GLU A 92 -19.74 1.63 1.97
N ARG A 93 -19.01 2.51 2.64
CA ARG A 93 -18.97 3.94 2.32
C ARG A 93 -18.23 4.20 1.01
N GLU A 94 -17.11 3.51 0.78
CA GLU A 94 -16.27 3.69 -0.41
C GLU A 94 -16.75 2.84 -1.58
N ILE A 95 -17.07 1.58 -1.31
CA ILE A 95 -17.59 0.60 -2.27
C ILE A 95 -18.94 0.10 -1.72
N PRO A 96 -20.07 0.63 -2.17
CA PRO A 96 -21.40 0.16 -1.77
C PRO A 96 -21.54 -1.35 -1.93
N TYR A 97 -22.35 -1.96 -1.07
CA TYR A 97 -22.43 -3.42 -0.98
C TYR A 97 -22.85 -4.11 -2.28
N ASP A 98 -23.78 -3.53 -3.03
CA ASP A 98 -24.21 -4.01 -4.35
C ASP A 98 -23.08 -3.94 -5.38
N LEU A 99 -22.31 -2.85 -5.38
CA LEU A 99 -21.12 -2.67 -6.21
C LEU A 99 -20.02 -3.66 -5.82
N PHE A 100 -19.78 -3.86 -4.51
CA PHE A 100 -18.84 -4.88 -4.02
C PHE A 100 -19.17 -6.27 -4.59
N LEU A 101 -20.44 -6.67 -4.55
CA LEU A 101 -20.86 -7.95 -5.11
C LEU A 101 -20.69 -8.01 -6.63
N GLU A 102 -20.96 -6.92 -7.35
CA GLU A 102 -20.78 -6.86 -8.80
C GLU A 102 -19.30 -7.00 -9.19
N VAL A 103 -18.41 -6.32 -8.48
CA VAL A 103 -16.95 -6.44 -8.71
C VAL A 103 -16.46 -7.86 -8.44
N LEU A 104 -16.89 -8.49 -7.35
CA LEU A 104 -16.51 -9.88 -7.05
C LEU A 104 -17.00 -10.84 -8.16
N ARG A 105 -18.24 -10.67 -8.65
CA ARG A 105 -18.77 -11.48 -9.78
C ARG A 105 -17.99 -11.23 -11.06
N PHE A 106 -17.60 -9.98 -11.33
CA PHE A 106 -16.78 -9.65 -12.49
C PHE A 106 -15.44 -10.38 -12.45
N VAL A 107 -14.80 -10.45 -11.28
CA VAL A 107 -13.48 -11.09 -11.08
C VAL A 107 -13.60 -12.62 -11.05
N SER A 108 -14.64 -13.20 -10.41
CA SER A 108 -14.79 -14.65 -10.19
C SER A 108 -14.74 -15.51 -11.46
N ASN A 109 -15.08 -14.94 -12.62
CA ASN A 109 -15.11 -15.67 -13.89
C ASN A 109 -13.83 -15.53 -14.72
N LYS A 110 -12.72 -15.04 -14.11
CA LYS A 110 -11.50 -14.67 -14.84
C LYS A 110 -10.31 -15.59 -14.61
N ASN A 111 -10.43 -16.57 -13.70
CA ASN A 111 -9.38 -17.52 -13.33
C ASN A 111 -8.05 -16.83 -12.93
N ILE A 112 -8.14 -15.81 -12.07
CA ILE A 112 -7.00 -15.07 -11.57
C ILE A 112 -6.45 -15.82 -10.35
N PRO A 113 -5.16 -16.23 -10.35
CA PRO A 113 -4.59 -17.07 -9.27
C PRO A 113 -4.62 -16.40 -7.90
N VAL A 114 -4.29 -15.09 -7.85
CA VAL A 114 -4.18 -14.33 -6.60
C VAL A 114 -5.03 -13.07 -6.68
N ILE A 115 -5.87 -12.83 -5.69
CA ILE A 115 -6.67 -11.62 -5.56
C ILE A 115 -6.34 -10.93 -4.25
N THR A 116 -5.76 -9.74 -4.34
CA THR A 116 -5.43 -8.89 -3.19
C THR A 116 -6.44 -7.75 -3.07
N MET A 117 -6.89 -7.43 -1.86
CA MET A 117 -7.82 -6.32 -1.59
C MET A 117 -7.19 -5.35 -0.59
N GLU A 118 -6.89 -4.12 -1.02
CA GLU A 118 -6.50 -3.06 -0.09
C GLU A 118 -7.69 -2.68 0.78
N THR A 119 -7.52 -2.77 2.09
CA THR A 119 -8.62 -2.52 3.02
C THR A 119 -8.15 -2.06 4.39
N HIS A 120 -9.09 -1.59 5.21
CA HIS A 120 -8.83 -1.22 6.60
C HIS A 120 -9.29 -2.34 7.53
N TYR A 121 -8.49 -2.68 8.55
CA TYR A 121 -8.80 -3.81 9.44
C TYR A 121 -10.19 -3.73 10.09
N LYS A 122 -10.70 -2.51 10.41
CA LYS A 122 -12.05 -2.30 10.98
C LYS A 122 -13.19 -2.67 10.02
N THR A 123 -12.93 -2.79 8.73
CA THR A 123 -13.97 -3.17 7.74
C THR A 123 -14.05 -4.66 7.49
N ILE A 124 -13.07 -5.42 7.99
CA ILE A 124 -13.00 -6.88 7.86
C ILE A 124 -13.91 -7.53 8.88
N THR A 125 -14.85 -8.34 8.41
CA THR A 125 -15.76 -9.14 9.26
C THR A 125 -15.86 -10.57 8.73
N ALA A 126 -16.18 -11.51 9.61
CA ALA A 126 -16.40 -12.90 9.20
C ALA A 126 -17.46 -13.02 8.09
N LYS A 127 -18.53 -12.21 8.16
CA LYS A 127 -19.58 -12.18 7.15
C LYS A 127 -19.02 -11.78 5.77
N LYS A 128 -18.20 -10.72 5.68
CA LYS A 128 -17.60 -10.28 4.42
C LYS A 128 -16.63 -11.32 3.86
N ILE A 129 -15.80 -11.93 4.71
CA ILE A 129 -14.90 -13.00 4.28
C ILE A 129 -15.68 -14.19 3.71
N GLN A 130 -16.74 -14.62 4.40
CA GLN A 130 -17.61 -15.70 3.91
C GLN A 130 -18.27 -15.36 2.57
N GLU A 131 -18.67 -14.11 2.38
CA GLU A 131 -19.24 -13.64 1.11
C GLU A 131 -18.20 -13.65 -0.01
N ILE A 132 -17.00 -13.18 0.23
CA ILE A 132 -15.87 -13.23 -0.70
C ILE A 132 -15.62 -14.69 -1.11
N ARG A 133 -15.47 -15.60 -0.14
CA ARG A 133 -15.24 -17.03 -0.37
C ARG A 133 -16.39 -17.69 -1.15
N ARG A 134 -17.63 -17.30 -0.87
CA ARG A 134 -18.81 -17.82 -1.57
C ARG A 134 -18.84 -17.44 -3.06
N ILE A 135 -18.34 -16.25 -3.41
CA ILE A 135 -18.38 -15.74 -4.79
C ILE A 135 -17.12 -16.10 -5.57
N LEU A 136 -15.95 -15.91 -4.98
CA LEU A 136 -14.66 -16.18 -5.63
C LEU A 136 -14.27 -17.65 -5.63
N GLY A 137 -14.69 -18.43 -4.61
CA GLY A 137 -14.32 -19.83 -4.44
C GLY A 137 -13.43 -20.07 -3.21
N GLN A 138 -13.20 -21.34 -2.91
CA GLN A 138 -12.37 -21.76 -1.78
C GLN A 138 -10.91 -21.96 -2.17
N ASP A 139 -10.66 -22.20 -3.46
CA ASP A 139 -9.35 -22.56 -4.00
C ASP A 139 -8.53 -21.34 -4.45
N GLU A 140 -9.17 -20.17 -4.61
CA GLU A 140 -8.47 -18.92 -4.94
C GLU A 140 -7.63 -18.44 -3.77
N GLU A 141 -6.41 -18.00 -4.08
CA GLU A 141 -5.55 -17.33 -3.11
C GLU A 141 -6.02 -15.88 -2.94
N ILE A 142 -6.48 -15.56 -1.73
CA ILE A 142 -7.03 -14.23 -1.39
C ILE A 142 -6.17 -13.61 -0.31
N HIS A 143 -5.76 -12.37 -0.54
CA HIS A 143 -5.00 -11.56 0.41
C HIS A 143 -5.75 -10.28 0.76
N PHE A 144 -5.56 -9.81 2.00
CA PHE A 144 -5.90 -8.45 2.38
C PHE A 144 -4.63 -7.65 2.60
N GLU A 145 -4.55 -6.49 1.97
CA GLU A 145 -3.49 -5.52 2.19
C GLU A 145 -3.96 -4.49 3.22
N LEU A 146 -3.20 -4.36 4.32
CA LEU A 146 -3.58 -3.58 5.49
C LEU A 146 -2.52 -2.54 5.83
N GLY A 147 -2.90 -1.27 5.88
CA GLY A 147 -2.03 -0.22 6.40
C GLY A 147 -1.85 -0.37 7.91
N PHE A 148 -0.62 -0.66 8.34
CA PHE A 148 -0.21 -0.70 9.75
C PHE A 148 0.77 0.43 10.07
N GLU A 149 1.67 0.69 9.16
CA GLU A 149 2.69 1.72 9.06
C GLU A 149 3.83 1.58 10.07
N SER A 150 3.53 1.39 11.35
CA SER A 150 4.51 1.24 12.43
C SER A 150 3.91 0.47 13.62
N VAL A 151 4.75 -0.30 14.32
CA VAL A 151 4.42 -0.92 15.61
C VAL A 151 4.43 0.10 16.74
N ASN A 152 5.17 1.19 16.59
CA ASN A 152 5.30 2.26 17.57
C ASN A 152 4.05 3.14 17.58
N GLU A 153 3.39 3.26 18.74
CA GLU A 153 2.17 4.05 18.91
C GLU A 153 2.41 5.54 18.70
N ASP A 154 3.55 6.08 19.11
CA ASP A 154 3.91 7.49 18.93
C ASP A 154 4.04 7.79 17.43
N VAL A 155 4.68 6.90 16.66
CA VAL A 155 4.79 7.03 15.20
C VAL A 155 3.42 6.97 14.53
N ARG A 156 2.57 6.03 14.94
CA ARG A 156 1.17 5.99 14.44
C ARG A 156 0.40 7.26 14.78
N SER A 157 0.64 7.83 15.95
CA SER A 157 0.03 9.11 16.36
C SER A 157 0.49 10.27 15.48
N ILE A 158 1.77 10.32 15.11
CA ILE A 158 2.31 11.30 14.15
C ILE A 158 1.65 11.11 12.77
N TYR A 159 1.44 9.89 12.34
CA TYR A 159 0.72 9.58 11.11
C TYR A 159 -0.78 9.86 11.20
N ASN A 160 -1.31 10.21 12.37
CA ASN A 160 -2.74 10.31 12.66
C ASN A 160 -3.50 9.00 12.34
N LYS A 161 -2.84 7.87 12.50
CA LYS A 161 -3.36 6.52 12.23
C LYS A 161 -3.91 5.90 13.51
N ASP A 162 -5.22 5.66 13.54
CA ASP A 162 -5.91 5.08 14.68
C ASP A 162 -5.97 3.54 14.56
N ILE A 163 -5.02 2.88 15.21
CA ILE A 163 -4.97 1.41 15.26
C ILE A 163 -5.01 0.94 16.71
N ASN A 164 -6.06 0.20 17.05
CA ASN A 164 -6.08 -0.63 18.25
C ASN A 164 -5.33 -1.94 17.95
N LEU A 165 -4.16 -2.13 18.56
CA LEU A 165 -3.31 -3.28 18.28
C LEU A 165 -3.96 -4.62 18.63
N THR A 166 -4.76 -4.67 19.69
CA THR A 166 -5.46 -5.89 20.10
C THR A 166 -6.49 -6.28 19.04
N GLU A 167 -7.33 -5.35 18.62
CA GLU A 167 -8.33 -5.57 17.57
C GLU A 167 -7.67 -5.94 16.24
N TYR A 168 -6.56 -5.29 15.91
CA TYR A 168 -5.80 -5.57 14.69
C TYR A 168 -5.30 -7.02 14.67
N LEU A 169 -4.74 -7.52 15.78
CA LEU A 169 -4.30 -8.90 15.91
C LEU A 169 -5.48 -9.90 15.92
N GLU A 170 -6.62 -9.54 16.47
CA GLU A 170 -7.83 -10.36 16.41
C GLU A 170 -8.34 -10.51 14.98
N VAL A 171 -8.34 -9.44 14.21
CA VAL A 171 -8.69 -9.46 12.78
C VAL A 171 -7.68 -10.30 12.00
N ALA A 172 -6.38 -10.18 12.29
CA ALA A 172 -5.37 -11.02 11.65
C ALA A 172 -5.60 -12.52 11.89
N ARG A 173 -5.94 -12.90 13.13
CA ARG A 173 -6.32 -14.30 13.45
C ARG A 173 -7.64 -14.72 12.80
N LEU A 174 -8.58 -13.78 12.62
CA LEU A 174 -9.79 -14.04 11.86
C LEU A 174 -9.46 -14.38 10.41
N CYS A 175 -8.61 -13.60 9.75
CA CYS A 175 -8.16 -13.88 8.39
C CYS A 175 -7.50 -15.27 8.27
N GLU A 176 -6.59 -15.60 9.19
CA GLU A 176 -5.95 -16.92 9.24
C GLU A 176 -6.96 -18.07 9.31
N ARG A 177 -7.99 -17.96 10.17
CA ARG A 177 -9.03 -19.00 10.29
C ARG A 177 -9.82 -19.24 9.01
N TYR A 178 -9.91 -18.24 8.15
CA TYR A 178 -10.61 -18.32 6.85
C TYR A 178 -9.65 -18.50 5.67
N GLY A 179 -8.36 -18.75 5.93
CA GLY A 179 -7.37 -18.93 4.88
C GLY A 179 -7.13 -17.69 4.02
N ILE A 180 -7.29 -16.49 4.59
CA ILE A 180 -6.98 -15.22 3.94
C ILE A 180 -5.54 -14.84 4.30
N GLY A 181 -4.70 -14.62 3.28
CA GLY A 181 -3.35 -14.08 3.45
C GLY A 181 -3.36 -12.61 3.85
N LEU A 182 -2.28 -12.13 4.45
CA LEU A 182 -2.14 -10.74 4.84
C LEU A 182 -0.87 -10.13 4.26
N GLN A 183 -1.00 -8.93 3.71
CA GLN A 183 0.08 -8.03 3.33
C GLN A 183 0.00 -6.79 4.22
N ILE A 184 1.07 -6.47 4.93
CA ILE A 184 1.08 -5.43 5.96
C ILE A 184 1.99 -4.29 5.54
N ASN A 185 1.40 -3.13 5.29
CA ASN A 185 2.13 -1.93 4.90
C ASN A 185 2.93 -1.36 6.07
N VAL A 186 4.21 -1.11 5.84
CA VAL A 186 5.18 -0.53 6.78
C VAL A 186 5.87 0.64 6.12
N LEU A 187 5.84 1.81 6.75
CA LEU A 187 6.37 3.06 6.17
C LEU A 187 7.74 3.43 6.73
N LEU A 188 8.69 3.73 5.83
CA LEU A 188 9.94 4.41 6.17
C LEU A 188 9.82 5.91 5.88
N GLY A 189 10.19 6.75 6.84
CA GLY A 189 10.21 8.20 6.68
C GLY A 189 9.27 8.94 7.63
N ALA A 190 9.08 8.43 8.85
CA ALA A 190 8.26 9.10 9.86
C ALA A 190 8.80 10.50 10.19
N PRO A 191 7.94 11.55 10.17
CA PRO A 191 8.35 12.89 10.58
C PRO A 191 8.81 12.94 12.03
N PHE A 192 9.67 13.91 12.34
CA PHE A 192 10.16 14.21 13.70
C PHE A 192 11.05 13.12 14.33
N LEU A 193 11.41 12.09 13.58
CA LEU A 193 12.40 11.09 13.95
C LEU A 193 13.72 11.35 13.24
N THR A 194 14.82 11.02 13.88
CA THR A 194 16.13 10.95 13.22
C THR A 194 16.14 9.81 12.19
N ARG A 195 17.08 9.82 11.25
CA ARG A 195 17.22 8.75 10.26
C ARG A 195 17.42 7.38 10.90
N GLU A 196 18.22 7.31 11.94
CA GLU A 196 18.45 6.06 12.69
C GLU A 196 17.16 5.55 13.34
N GLU A 197 16.38 6.43 13.98
CA GLU A 197 15.10 6.06 14.58
C GLU A 197 14.08 5.60 13.53
N GLN A 198 14.03 6.24 12.35
CA GLN A 198 13.14 5.84 11.25
C GLN A 198 13.48 4.43 10.76
N ILE A 199 14.75 4.11 10.56
CA ILE A 199 15.22 2.80 10.14
C ILE A 199 14.91 1.76 11.21
N GLN A 200 15.19 2.07 12.48
CA GLN A 200 14.95 1.16 13.60
C GLN A 200 13.44 0.87 13.77
N ASP A 201 12.57 1.88 13.66
CA ASP A 201 11.11 1.71 13.71
C ASP A 201 10.60 0.75 12.63
N CYS A 202 11.10 0.87 11.40
CA CYS A 202 10.76 -0.06 10.32
C CYS A 202 11.23 -1.49 10.60
N ILE A 203 12.47 -1.67 11.11
CA ILE A 203 13.00 -2.99 11.46
C ILE A 203 12.16 -3.62 12.57
N ASP A 204 11.82 -2.86 13.62
CA ASP A 204 11.02 -3.37 14.73
C ASP A 204 9.58 -3.68 14.30
N THR A 205 9.03 -2.88 13.39
CA THR A 205 7.71 -3.16 12.80
C THR A 205 7.74 -4.42 11.94
N LEU A 206 8.77 -4.60 11.11
CA LEU A 206 8.94 -5.83 10.33
C LEU A 206 9.08 -7.07 11.23
N LYS A 207 9.89 -6.99 12.28
CA LYS A 207 10.01 -8.07 13.27
C LYS A 207 8.66 -8.41 13.91
N PHE A 208 7.90 -7.37 14.31
CA PHE A 208 6.56 -7.56 14.85
C PHE A 208 5.66 -8.31 13.87
N VAL A 209 5.64 -7.90 12.59
CA VAL A 209 4.85 -8.59 11.55
C VAL A 209 5.30 -10.05 11.41
N CYS A 210 6.60 -10.32 11.36
CA CYS A 210 7.13 -11.67 11.17
C CYS A 210 6.91 -12.60 12.37
N GLU A 211 6.92 -12.06 13.60
CA GLU A 211 6.93 -12.85 14.83
C GLU A 211 5.58 -12.92 15.55
N LYS A 212 4.72 -11.90 15.40
CA LYS A 212 3.45 -11.77 16.14
C LYS A 212 2.21 -11.94 15.28
N MET A 213 2.35 -11.77 13.96
CA MET A 213 1.24 -11.98 13.03
C MET A 213 1.16 -13.47 12.61
N PRO A 214 0.02 -13.91 12.04
CA PRO A 214 -0.13 -15.27 11.53
C PRO A 214 0.98 -15.68 10.55
N LYS A 215 1.29 -16.97 10.50
CA LYS A 215 2.22 -17.53 9.51
C LYS A 215 1.69 -17.24 8.10
N GLY A 216 2.58 -16.83 7.19
CA GLY A 216 2.19 -16.45 5.82
C GLY A 216 1.82 -14.97 5.67
N THR A 217 1.81 -14.19 6.77
CA THR A 217 1.75 -12.74 6.66
C THR A 217 3.07 -12.20 6.11
N HIS A 218 2.99 -11.30 5.12
CA HIS A 218 4.14 -10.61 4.55
C HIS A 218 4.05 -9.10 4.82
N ALA A 219 5.19 -8.46 5.03
CA ALA A 219 5.23 -7.00 5.08
C ALA A 219 5.45 -6.43 3.67
N VAL A 220 4.94 -5.22 3.44
CA VAL A 220 5.25 -4.40 2.26
C VAL A 220 5.93 -3.12 2.76
N LEU A 221 7.20 -2.95 2.46
CA LEU A 221 7.96 -1.79 2.92
C LEU A 221 7.83 -0.64 1.91
N PHE A 222 7.38 0.50 2.40
CA PHE A 222 7.18 1.72 1.62
C PHE A 222 8.11 2.83 2.08
N PRO A 223 8.97 3.38 1.22
CA PRO A 223 9.53 4.69 1.48
C PRO A 223 8.46 5.75 1.20
N ILE A 224 8.28 6.69 2.15
CA ILE A 224 7.25 7.72 2.02
C ILE A 224 7.51 8.62 0.82
N ASN A 225 6.49 8.78 -0.03
CA ASN A 225 6.44 9.79 -1.08
C ASN A 225 5.81 11.08 -0.56
N ILE A 226 6.25 12.23 -1.07
CA ILE A 226 5.56 13.49 -0.82
C ILE A 226 4.42 13.66 -1.82
N LYS A 227 3.22 13.80 -1.30
CA LYS A 227 2.00 14.03 -2.08
C LYS A 227 1.45 15.43 -1.87
N ASN A 228 0.85 16.00 -2.89
CA ASN A 228 0.12 17.27 -2.78
C ASN A 228 -0.99 17.17 -1.74
N SER A 229 -1.33 18.30 -1.14
CA SER A 229 -2.46 18.44 -0.19
C SER A 229 -2.36 17.49 1.00
N THR A 230 -1.13 17.24 1.49
CA THR A 230 -0.86 16.45 2.70
C THR A 230 -0.22 17.29 3.79
N MET A 231 -0.41 16.88 5.05
CA MET A 231 0.28 17.50 6.18
C MET A 231 1.80 17.30 6.07
N LEU A 232 2.24 16.16 5.56
CA LEU A 232 3.65 15.85 5.32
C LEU A 232 4.31 16.87 4.36
N LYS A 233 3.60 17.24 3.27
CA LYS A 233 4.05 18.30 2.36
C LYS A 233 4.14 19.65 3.06
N HIS A 234 3.14 19.98 3.87
CA HIS A 234 3.18 21.22 4.66
C HIS A 234 4.40 21.25 5.61
N TRP A 235 4.69 20.17 6.32
CA TRP A 235 5.85 20.07 7.19
C TRP A 235 7.18 20.18 6.44
N GLN A 236 7.24 19.64 5.23
CA GLN A 236 8.39 19.84 4.35
C GLN A 236 8.56 21.30 3.95
N ASP A 237 7.46 21.98 3.58
CA ASP A 237 7.49 23.37 3.13
C ASP A 237 7.98 24.35 4.20
N ILE A 238 7.65 24.06 5.47
CA ILE A 238 8.13 24.88 6.61
C ILE A 238 9.46 24.39 7.20
N GLY A 239 10.11 23.38 6.55
CA GLY A 239 11.45 22.94 6.90
C GLY A 239 11.57 22.07 8.15
N VAL A 240 10.45 21.50 8.65
CA VAL A 240 10.46 20.60 9.83
C VAL A 240 10.44 19.11 9.47
N TYR A 241 10.33 18.78 8.19
CA TYR A 241 10.44 17.45 7.64
C TYR A 241 11.36 17.43 6.43
N ASP A 242 12.28 16.48 6.40
CA ASP A 242 13.09 16.18 5.23
C ASP A 242 12.86 14.75 4.76
N GLN A 243 12.56 14.60 3.46
CA GLN A 243 12.27 13.30 2.88
C GLN A 243 13.51 12.41 2.84
N ILE A 244 13.33 11.14 3.09
CA ILE A 244 14.37 10.12 2.96
C ILE A 244 14.91 10.04 1.54
N SER A 245 16.14 9.53 1.42
CA SER A 245 16.74 9.19 0.14
C SER A 245 16.51 7.72 -0.24
N SER A 246 16.68 7.41 -1.50
CA SER A 246 16.67 6.02 -1.99
C SER A 246 17.80 5.18 -1.37
N TRP A 247 18.93 5.81 -1.02
CA TRP A 247 20.04 5.12 -0.33
C TRP A 247 19.73 4.79 1.13
N GLU A 248 18.99 5.65 1.83
CA GLU A 248 18.50 5.34 3.19
C GLU A 248 17.52 4.17 3.17
N PHE A 249 16.73 4.03 2.08
CA PHE A 249 15.89 2.84 1.91
C PHE A 249 16.72 1.58 1.64
N VAL A 250 17.76 1.65 0.81
CA VAL A 250 18.72 0.53 0.65
C VAL A 250 19.41 0.21 1.97
N GLU A 251 19.77 1.21 2.78
CA GLU A 251 20.33 1.00 4.11
C GLU A 251 19.38 0.22 5.03
N LEU A 252 18.10 0.61 5.07
CA LEU A 252 17.09 -0.16 5.79
C LEU A 252 17.11 -1.63 5.33
N LEU A 253 17.00 -1.89 4.03
CA LEU A 253 16.96 -3.24 3.49
C LEU A 253 18.21 -4.05 3.83
N HIS A 254 19.39 -3.41 3.79
CA HIS A 254 20.67 -4.03 4.12
C HIS A 254 20.80 -4.38 5.62
N ARG A 255 20.13 -3.63 6.50
CA ARG A 255 20.13 -3.84 7.95
C ARG A 255 19.09 -4.85 8.42
N ILE A 256 18.15 -5.25 7.57
CA ILE A 256 17.17 -6.29 7.90
C ILE A 256 17.89 -7.64 8.05
N PRO A 257 17.66 -8.39 9.15
CA PRO A 257 18.24 -9.72 9.32
C PRO A 257 17.88 -10.69 8.19
N GLU A 258 18.85 -11.48 7.73
CA GLU A 258 18.67 -12.41 6.60
C GLU A 258 17.46 -13.34 6.75
N GLY A 259 17.15 -13.77 7.98
CA GLY A 259 16.01 -14.64 8.27
C GLY A 259 14.64 -14.04 7.98
N TYR A 260 14.56 -12.78 7.58
CA TYR A 260 13.31 -12.12 7.19
C TYR A 260 13.25 -11.77 5.70
N LEU A 261 14.30 -12.04 4.92
CA LEU A 261 14.37 -11.62 3.51
C LEU A 261 13.30 -12.24 2.61
N ASP A 262 12.65 -13.31 3.01
CA ASP A 262 11.50 -13.94 2.34
C ASP A 262 10.14 -13.56 2.97
N ARG A 263 10.14 -12.65 3.96
CA ARG A 263 8.95 -12.28 4.74
C ARG A 263 8.42 -10.90 4.39
N PHE A 264 9.02 -10.20 3.44
CA PHE A 264 8.55 -8.90 2.99
C PHE A 264 8.83 -8.69 1.51
N THR A 265 8.09 -7.76 0.94
CA THR A 265 8.40 -7.15 -0.35
C THR A 265 8.56 -5.65 -0.17
N ILE A 266 8.85 -4.96 -1.27
CA ILE A 266 8.96 -3.49 -1.28
C ILE A 266 7.89 -2.93 -2.20
N ALA A 267 7.31 -1.80 -1.82
CA ALA A 267 6.48 -1.06 -2.74
C ALA A 267 7.33 -0.48 -3.86
N TRP A 268 6.84 -0.67 -5.05
CA TRP A 268 7.44 -0.12 -6.23
C TRP A 268 7.08 1.36 -6.38
N TRP A 269 8.08 2.20 -6.50
CA TRP A 269 7.90 3.58 -6.93
C TRP A 269 8.65 3.79 -8.24
N GLY A 270 8.04 4.26 -9.24
CA GLY A 270 8.68 4.43 -10.54
C GLY A 270 7.68 4.93 -11.55
N THR A 271 7.67 4.33 -12.69
CA THR A 271 6.93 4.79 -13.87
C THR A 271 5.42 4.58 -13.82
N ARG A 272 4.85 4.17 -12.68
CA ARG A 272 3.38 4.03 -12.56
C ARG A 272 2.71 5.39 -12.67
N GLU A 273 2.04 5.62 -13.77
CA GLU A 273 1.14 6.77 -13.93
C GLU A 273 -0.30 6.28 -13.80
N ASN A 274 -0.90 6.48 -12.66
CA ASN A 274 -2.31 6.23 -12.42
C ASN A 274 -2.93 7.35 -11.58
N ALA A 275 -4.24 7.29 -11.34
CA ALA A 275 -4.95 8.31 -10.57
C ALA A 275 -4.39 8.48 -9.15
N PHE A 276 -3.88 7.40 -8.53
CA PHE A 276 -3.33 7.44 -7.17
C PHE A 276 -1.91 8.00 -7.10
N THR A 277 -1.13 7.90 -8.19
CA THR A 277 0.23 8.44 -8.25
C THR A 277 0.30 9.88 -8.74
N LYS A 278 -0.74 10.39 -9.40
CA LYS A 278 -0.79 11.80 -9.87
C LYS A 278 -0.55 12.85 -8.78
N GLY A 279 -0.91 12.54 -7.52
CA GLY A 279 -0.67 13.42 -6.38
C GLY A 279 0.77 13.40 -5.84
N ILE A 280 1.62 12.48 -6.30
CA ILE A 280 3.03 12.39 -5.86
C ILE A 280 3.81 13.50 -6.56
N ILE A 281 4.41 14.37 -5.77
CA ILE A 281 5.24 15.47 -6.25
C ILE A 281 6.73 15.23 -6.05
N GLN A 282 7.07 14.31 -5.15
CA GLN A 282 8.45 13.94 -4.89
C GLN A 282 8.55 12.49 -4.42
N HIS A 283 9.35 11.71 -5.13
CA HIS A 283 9.82 10.39 -4.70
C HIS A 283 11.06 10.54 -3.79
N PRO A 284 11.49 9.45 -3.10
CA PRO A 284 12.73 9.46 -2.34
C PRO A 284 13.89 10.03 -3.14
N LYS A 285 14.68 10.90 -2.51
CA LYS A 285 15.78 11.61 -3.17
C LYS A 285 16.75 10.63 -3.82
N THR A 286 17.08 10.86 -5.08
CA THR A 286 18.01 10.02 -5.85
C THR A 286 18.74 10.88 -6.87
N CYS A 287 20.07 10.78 -6.93
CA CYS A 287 20.83 11.47 -7.98
C CYS A 287 20.68 10.74 -9.33
N GLU A 288 20.88 11.47 -10.42
CA GLU A 288 20.78 10.91 -11.78
C GLU A 288 21.71 9.71 -12.02
N LYS A 289 22.95 9.76 -11.48
CA LYS A 289 23.93 8.67 -11.63
C LYS A 289 23.50 7.37 -10.96
N CYS A 290 22.67 7.45 -9.91
CA CYS A 290 22.22 6.29 -9.14
C CYS A 290 20.87 5.76 -9.63
N ARG A 291 20.05 6.59 -10.27
CA ARG A 291 18.66 6.28 -10.59
C ARG A 291 18.49 4.92 -11.26
N ASP A 292 19.12 4.72 -12.40
CA ASP A 292 18.90 3.53 -13.22
C ASP A 292 19.30 2.24 -12.50
N ARG A 293 20.45 2.25 -11.78
CA ARG A 293 20.90 1.07 -11.06
C ARG A 293 20.03 0.78 -9.83
N LEU A 294 19.55 1.81 -9.12
CA LEU A 294 18.62 1.63 -8.02
C LEU A 294 17.27 1.12 -8.51
N MET A 295 16.76 1.66 -9.62
CA MET A 295 15.53 1.19 -10.23
C MET A 295 15.64 -0.28 -10.63
N LYS A 296 16.75 -0.68 -11.28
CA LYS A 296 17.01 -2.08 -11.60
C LYS A 296 17.04 -2.95 -10.34
N PHE A 297 17.77 -2.53 -9.31
CA PHE A 297 17.83 -3.25 -8.04
C PHE A 297 16.44 -3.44 -7.43
N TYR A 298 15.60 -2.40 -7.41
CA TYR A 298 14.26 -2.49 -6.84
C TYR A 298 13.35 -3.46 -7.61
N VAL A 299 13.40 -3.45 -8.94
CA VAL A 299 12.68 -4.43 -9.77
C VAL A 299 13.15 -5.85 -9.46
N ASP A 300 14.47 -6.07 -9.47
CA ASP A 300 15.05 -7.39 -9.20
C ASP A 300 14.68 -7.88 -7.80
N PHE A 301 14.67 -7.00 -6.80
CA PHE A 301 14.29 -7.32 -5.43
C PHE A 301 12.79 -7.64 -5.30
N TYR A 302 11.93 -6.83 -5.92
CA TYR A 302 10.48 -7.03 -5.93
C TYR A 302 10.09 -8.35 -6.60
N CYS A 303 10.67 -8.64 -7.76
CA CYS A 303 10.33 -9.84 -8.54
C CYS A 303 10.90 -11.14 -7.98
N ASN A 304 11.79 -11.12 -7.00
CA ASN A 304 12.47 -12.32 -6.52
C ASN A 304 12.34 -12.50 -5.01
N TRP A 305 11.79 -13.63 -4.60
CA TRP A 305 11.57 -13.95 -3.18
C TRP A 305 12.63 -14.87 -2.59
N ASN A 306 13.65 -15.29 -3.36
CA ASN A 306 14.73 -16.15 -2.86
C ASN A 306 15.65 -15.35 -1.92
N PRO A 307 15.78 -15.73 -0.62
CA PRO A 307 16.56 -14.95 0.37
C PRO A 307 18.03 -14.81 -0.03
N SER A 308 18.65 -15.88 -0.52
CA SER A 308 20.05 -15.85 -0.92
C SER A 308 20.29 -14.93 -2.12
N TYR A 309 19.36 -14.89 -3.07
CA TYR A 309 19.43 -13.96 -4.20
C TYR A 309 19.24 -12.52 -3.71
N ARG A 310 18.23 -12.26 -2.87
CA ARG A 310 18.00 -10.93 -2.28
C ARG A 310 19.22 -10.44 -1.50
N LYS A 311 19.82 -11.29 -0.67
CA LYS A 311 21.05 -10.96 0.05
C LYS A 311 22.17 -10.57 -0.90
N LYS A 312 22.39 -11.37 -1.95
CA LYS A 312 23.43 -11.11 -2.95
C LYS A 312 23.25 -9.74 -3.60
N ILE A 313 22.06 -9.42 -4.12
CA ILE A 313 21.81 -8.12 -4.81
C ILE A 313 21.85 -6.95 -3.84
N LEU A 314 21.48 -7.14 -2.56
CA LEU A 314 21.65 -6.13 -1.52
C LEU A 314 23.13 -5.81 -1.27
N ASP A 315 23.97 -6.80 -1.14
CA ASP A 315 25.41 -6.61 -0.95
C ASP A 315 26.05 -5.94 -2.18
N GLU A 316 25.65 -6.36 -3.39
CA GLU A 316 26.13 -5.77 -4.64
C GLU A 316 25.73 -4.28 -4.76
N ILE A 317 24.47 -3.91 -4.50
CA ILE A 317 24.04 -2.52 -4.59
C ILE A 317 24.69 -1.69 -3.47
N TRP A 318 24.78 -2.22 -2.24
CA TRP A 318 25.39 -1.54 -1.12
C TRP A 318 26.86 -1.18 -1.37
N ALA A 319 27.64 -2.09 -1.99
CA ALA A 319 29.02 -1.85 -2.38
C ALA A 319 29.20 -0.69 -3.38
N THR A 320 28.10 -0.26 -4.05
CA THR A 320 28.11 0.86 -5.00
C THR A 320 27.53 2.15 -4.42
N ARG A 321 27.32 2.21 -3.08
CA ARG A 321 26.73 3.39 -2.43
C ARG A 321 27.44 4.67 -2.86
N CYS A 322 26.65 5.67 -3.16
CA CYS A 322 27.10 6.98 -3.57
C CYS A 322 26.90 7.97 -2.42
N ASP A 323 27.76 8.98 -2.31
CA ASP A 323 27.62 10.07 -1.32
C ASP A 323 26.68 11.19 -1.76
N CYS A 324 25.86 10.95 -2.78
CA CYS A 324 24.97 11.95 -3.36
C CYS A 324 23.75 12.30 -2.48
N ASP A 325 23.57 11.61 -1.39
CA ASP A 325 22.50 11.79 -0.41
C ASP A 325 22.97 12.46 0.90
N LYS A 326 24.25 12.87 0.96
CA LYS A 326 24.83 13.63 2.07
C LYS A 326 24.60 15.13 1.94
#